data_43db982c160abf71fa839423dd8cc749
#
_entry.id   43db982c160abf71fa839423dd8cc749
#
_cell.length_a   1.000
_cell.length_b   1.000
_cell.length_c   1.000
_cell.angle_alpha   90.00
_cell.angle_beta   90.00
_cell.angle_gamma   90.00
#
_symmetry.space_group_name_H-M   'P 1'
#
loop_
_entity.id
_entity.type
_entity.pdbx_description
1 polymer ?
#
loop_
_entity_poly.entity_id
_entity_poly.type
_entity_poly.pdbx_seq_one_letter_code
_entity_poly.pdbx_strand_id
1 'polypeptide(L)'
;TIAQGNTTSFTLSSTGDSNTQTLAVGATGDTAGSDFDFAATGDSNALTFTQGAASTATSGNTDIVITGTSNALNITSEVVGATNSWDIDGDSNTIDTTQTGNANSSIVADITGNTNNIDIDQTSSTGSTSGIVNIIGITTGGTIDIDQCSSGC
;
A
#
# COMPACT_ATOMS: atom_id res chain seq x y z
N THR A 1 14.69 -8.22 3.11
CA THR A 1 13.69 -8.90 3.95
C THR A 1 13.95 -8.58 5.40
N ILE A 2 12.97 -8.05 6.10
CA ILE A 2 13.02 -7.78 7.53
C ILE A 2 12.16 -8.85 8.21
N ALA A 3 12.79 -9.73 8.96
CA ALA A 3 12.12 -10.92 9.46
C ALA A 3 11.26 -10.68 10.71
N GLN A 4 11.55 -9.68 11.54
CA GLN A 4 10.89 -9.50 12.82
C GLN A 4 11.07 -8.10 13.40
N GLY A 5 10.03 -7.55 14.06
CA GLY A 5 10.19 -6.37 14.86
C GLY A 5 8.90 -5.94 15.56
N ASN A 6 8.96 -5.76 16.85
CA ASN A 6 8.02 -4.91 17.55
C ASN A 6 8.43 -3.45 17.30
N THR A 7 7.56 -2.67 16.73
CA THR A 7 7.75 -1.22 16.52
C THR A 7 9.02 -0.91 15.71
N THR A 8 9.03 -1.28 14.45
CA THR A 8 10.12 -0.97 13.54
C THR A 8 9.68 0.16 12.61
N SER A 9 10.41 1.26 12.61
CA SER A 9 10.26 2.30 11.58
C SER A 9 11.29 2.07 10.49
N PHE A 10 10.84 2.08 9.26
CA PHE A 10 11.68 1.88 8.10
C PHE A 10 11.37 2.95 7.04
N THR A 11 12.38 3.72 6.66
CA THR A 11 12.26 4.73 5.62
C THR A 11 13.12 4.34 4.42
N LEU A 12 12.52 4.26 3.26
CA LEU A 12 13.20 3.98 2.00
C LEU A 12 12.95 5.11 1.01
N SER A 13 14.00 5.71 0.49
CA SER A 13 13.89 6.69 -0.57
C SER A 13 14.65 6.26 -1.82
N SER A 14 14.05 6.54 -2.96
CA SER A 14 14.61 6.25 -4.28
C SER A 14 14.52 7.51 -5.14
N THR A 15 15.64 7.90 -5.74
CA THR A 15 15.69 9.02 -6.68
C THR A 15 16.32 8.58 -7.97
N GLY A 16 15.72 8.95 -9.07
CA GLY A 16 16.16 8.56 -10.43
C GLY A 16 15.17 7.62 -11.09
N ASP A 17 15.42 7.33 -12.35
CA ASP A 17 14.51 6.59 -13.19
C ASP A 17 14.80 5.09 -13.17
N SER A 18 13.75 4.30 -13.36
CA SER A 18 13.83 2.85 -13.54
C SER A 18 14.42 2.06 -12.36
N ASN A 19 14.26 2.56 -11.15
CA ASN A 19 14.64 1.82 -9.95
C ASN A 19 13.64 0.70 -9.66
N THR A 20 14.16 -0.46 -9.26
CA THR A 20 13.31 -1.58 -8.81
C THR A 20 13.62 -1.90 -7.37
N GLN A 21 12.59 -1.94 -6.54
CA GLN A 21 12.72 -2.18 -5.11
C GLN A 21 11.73 -3.25 -4.67
N THR A 22 12.21 -4.17 -3.85
CA THR A 22 11.38 -5.21 -3.25
C THR A 22 11.64 -5.27 -1.76
N LEU A 23 10.60 -5.09 -0.98
CA LEU A 23 10.69 -5.14 0.47
C LEU A 23 9.62 -6.06 1.04
N ALA A 24 10.03 -6.98 1.90
CA ALA A 24 9.13 -7.80 2.69
C ALA A 24 9.41 -7.61 4.17
N VAL A 25 8.38 -7.25 4.93
CA VAL A 25 8.45 -7.00 6.37
C VAL A 25 7.49 -7.95 7.09
N GLY A 26 7.96 -8.57 8.17
CA GLY A 26 7.14 -9.49 8.95
C GLY A 26 6.82 -10.81 8.25
N ALA A 27 7.71 -11.30 7.40
CA ALA A 27 7.50 -12.53 6.64
C ALA A 27 7.40 -13.80 7.51
N THR A 28 7.84 -13.75 8.77
CA THR A 28 7.90 -14.93 9.65
C THR A 28 7.49 -14.66 11.10
N GLY A 29 6.92 -13.49 11.42
CA GLY A 29 6.62 -13.16 12.82
C GLY A 29 5.78 -11.93 13.02
N ASP A 30 5.51 -11.64 14.27
CA ASP A 30 4.70 -10.53 14.75
C ASP A 30 5.33 -9.17 14.38
N THR A 31 4.56 -8.30 13.74
CA THR A 31 4.98 -6.91 13.40
C THR A 31 4.02 -5.90 13.98
N ALA A 32 3.86 -5.91 15.30
CA ALA A 32 3.01 -4.93 15.97
C ALA A 32 3.61 -3.52 15.85
N GLY A 33 2.87 -2.57 15.33
CA GLY A 33 3.23 -1.16 15.29
C GLY A 33 4.39 -0.81 14.34
N SER A 34 4.54 -1.50 13.23
CA SER A 34 5.58 -1.16 12.25
C SER A 34 5.13 -0.02 11.34
N ASP A 35 5.98 0.99 11.19
CA ASP A 35 5.79 2.09 10.25
C ASP A 35 6.73 1.91 9.06
N PHE A 36 6.19 2.08 7.89
CA PHE A 36 6.94 2.02 6.64
C PHE A 36 6.71 3.28 5.82
N ASP A 37 7.78 4.03 5.56
CA ASP A 37 7.77 5.20 4.71
C ASP A 37 8.52 4.90 3.41
N PHE A 38 7.88 5.10 2.30
CA PHE A 38 8.49 4.96 0.99
C PHE A 38 8.34 6.25 0.18
N ALA A 39 9.43 6.75 -0.37
CA ALA A 39 9.42 7.87 -1.28
C ALA A 39 10.17 7.54 -2.57
N ALA A 40 9.53 7.72 -3.71
CA ALA A 40 10.16 7.59 -5.02
C ALA A 40 9.98 8.87 -5.83
N THR A 41 11.09 9.34 -6.41
CA THR A 41 11.08 10.49 -7.33
C THR A 41 11.77 10.09 -8.62
N GLY A 42 11.08 10.26 -9.75
CA GLY A 42 11.55 9.89 -11.08
C GLY A 42 10.59 8.97 -11.79
N ASP A 43 10.90 8.63 -13.02
CA ASP A 43 9.98 7.89 -13.87
C ASP A 43 10.28 6.39 -13.90
N SER A 44 9.24 5.61 -14.12
CA SER A 44 9.34 4.15 -14.32
C SER A 44 9.94 3.39 -13.13
N ASN A 45 9.75 3.88 -11.92
CA ASN A 45 10.17 3.15 -10.73
C ASN A 45 9.17 2.03 -10.40
N ALA A 46 9.68 0.91 -9.91
CA ALA A 46 8.87 -0.22 -9.48
C ALA A 46 9.08 -0.54 -8.00
N LEU A 47 8.00 -0.56 -7.23
CA LEU A 47 7.99 -1.00 -5.84
C LEU A 47 7.13 -2.24 -5.67
N THR A 48 7.69 -3.26 -5.03
CA THR A 48 6.91 -4.37 -4.48
C THR A 48 7.10 -4.38 -2.97
N PHE A 49 6.00 -4.18 -2.26
CA PHE A 49 6.00 -4.16 -0.79
C PHE A 49 5.04 -5.23 -0.25
N THR A 50 5.53 -6.03 0.69
CA THR A 50 4.72 -7.03 1.38
C THR A 50 4.89 -6.85 2.89
N GLN A 51 3.78 -6.66 3.59
CA GLN A 51 3.74 -6.52 5.04
C GLN A 51 2.85 -7.59 5.66
N GLY A 52 3.36 -8.25 6.69
CA GLY A 52 2.55 -9.09 7.58
C GLY A 52 2.16 -10.45 7.02
N ALA A 53 2.99 -11.11 6.24
CA ALA A 53 2.72 -12.46 5.73
C ALA A 53 2.48 -13.53 6.82
N ALA A 54 2.55 -13.18 8.10
CA ALA A 54 2.19 -14.04 9.22
C ALA A 54 0.95 -13.50 9.93
N SER A 55 0.07 -14.37 10.33
CA SER A 55 -1.31 -14.15 10.80
C SER A 55 -1.52 -13.27 12.05
N THR A 56 -0.51 -12.62 12.58
CA THR A 56 -0.57 -11.89 13.85
C THR A 56 -0.07 -10.45 13.79
N ALA A 57 0.19 -9.91 12.61
CA ALA A 57 0.61 -8.52 12.48
C ALA A 57 -0.54 -7.57 12.87
N THR A 58 -0.27 -6.63 13.76
CA THR A 58 -1.26 -5.65 14.24
C THR A 58 -0.70 -4.23 14.16
N SER A 59 -1.53 -3.28 13.71
CA SER A 59 -1.26 -1.84 13.73
C SER A 59 0.02 -1.44 12.98
N GLY A 60 0.03 -1.58 11.68
CA GLY A 60 1.12 -1.05 10.83
C GLY A 60 0.64 0.13 10.01
N ASN A 61 1.47 1.15 9.85
CA ASN A 61 1.24 2.24 8.91
C ASN A 61 2.15 2.08 7.69
N THR A 62 1.64 2.45 6.53
CA THR A 62 2.43 2.50 5.32
C THR A 62 2.18 3.83 4.63
N ASP A 63 3.19 4.68 4.61
CA ASP A 63 3.15 5.96 3.92
C ASP A 63 3.96 5.87 2.62
N ILE A 64 3.32 6.15 1.50
CA ILE A 64 3.92 6.05 0.17
C ILE A 64 3.77 7.38 -0.54
N VAL A 65 4.88 7.96 -0.94
CA VAL A 65 4.95 9.18 -1.75
C VAL A 65 5.64 8.87 -3.07
N ILE A 66 4.95 9.12 -4.18
CA ILE A 66 5.50 8.92 -5.52
C ILE A 66 5.33 10.18 -6.34
N THR A 67 6.43 10.64 -6.90
CA THR A 67 6.44 11.77 -7.84
C THR A 67 7.10 11.36 -9.14
N GLY A 68 6.35 11.37 -10.24
CA GLY A 68 6.84 10.98 -11.56
C GLY A 68 5.85 10.18 -12.37
N THR A 69 6.26 9.75 -13.54
CA THR A 69 5.36 9.08 -14.49
C THR A 69 5.67 7.60 -14.65
N SER A 70 4.64 6.81 -14.96
CA SER A 70 4.77 5.39 -15.26
C SER A 70 5.37 4.55 -14.12
N ASN A 71 5.17 4.96 -12.89
CA ASN A 71 5.62 4.17 -11.75
C ASN A 71 4.63 3.02 -11.47
N ALA A 72 5.16 1.89 -11.03
CA ALA A 72 4.39 0.70 -10.71
C ALA A 72 4.53 0.34 -9.22
N LEU A 73 3.40 0.27 -8.52
CA LEU A 73 3.35 -0.14 -7.12
C LEU A 73 2.54 -1.42 -6.99
N ASN A 74 3.12 -2.39 -6.32
CA ASN A 74 2.43 -3.58 -5.89
C ASN A 74 2.57 -3.71 -4.37
N ILE A 75 1.45 -3.60 -3.67
CA ILE A 75 1.42 -3.52 -2.22
C ILE A 75 0.53 -4.64 -1.68
N THR A 76 1.10 -5.51 -0.88
CA THR A 76 0.36 -6.52 -0.14
C THR A 76 0.48 -6.27 1.36
N SER A 77 -0.64 -6.05 2.04
CA SER A 77 -0.68 -5.85 3.49
C SER A 77 -1.65 -6.83 4.14
N GLU A 78 -1.12 -7.68 5.02
CA GLU A 78 -1.89 -8.65 5.82
C GLU A 78 -1.91 -8.24 7.29
N VAL A 79 -2.23 -6.97 7.56
CA VAL A 79 -2.13 -6.39 8.91
C VAL A 79 -3.50 -5.98 9.42
N VAL A 80 -3.79 -6.35 10.65
CA VAL A 80 -4.99 -5.91 11.36
C VAL A 80 -4.83 -4.45 11.79
N GLY A 81 -5.79 -3.59 11.45
CA GLY A 81 -5.77 -2.19 11.86
C GLY A 81 -4.71 -1.34 11.17
N ALA A 82 -4.28 -1.71 9.97
CA ALA A 82 -3.33 -0.92 9.22
C ALA A 82 -3.95 0.38 8.68
N THR A 83 -3.18 1.45 8.75
CA THR A 83 -3.49 2.70 8.05
C THR A 83 -2.46 2.90 6.94
N ASN A 84 -2.93 2.93 5.71
CA ASN A 84 -2.10 3.17 4.55
C ASN A 84 -2.42 4.55 3.98
N SER A 85 -1.40 5.36 3.75
CA SER A 85 -1.50 6.70 3.18
C SER A 85 -0.64 6.79 1.92
N TRP A 86 -1.23 7.17 0.82
CA TRP A 86 -0.53 7.28 -0.45
C TRP A 86 -0.72 8.66 -1.04
N ASP A 87 0.38 9.25 -1.46
CA ASP A 87 0.44 10.50 -2.19
C ASP A 87 1.15 10.26 -3.52
N ILE A 88 0.41 10.30 -4.62
CA ILE A 88 0.90 9.90 -5.93
C ILE A 88 0.67 11.04 -6.90
N ASP A 89 1.77 11.69 -7.25
CA ASP A 89 1.82 12.79 -8.22
C ASP A 89 2.42 12.34 -9.55
N GLY A 90 1.64 12.33 -10.60
CA GLY A 90 2.12 12.04 -11.96
C GLY A 90 1.17 11.24 -12.81
N ASP A 91 1.55 11.05 -14.06
CA ASP A 91 0.71 10.41 -15.04
C ASP A 91 1.06 8.93 -15.27
N SER A 92 0.07 8.14 -15.66
CA SER A 92 0.25 6.76 -16.09
C SER A 92 0.85 5.83 -15.02
N ASN A 93 0.64 6.13 -13.75
CA ASN A 93 1.06 5.23 -12.68
C ASN A 93 0.11 4.03 -12.55
N THR A 94 0.66 2.90 -12.19
CA THR A 94 -0.12 1.68 -11.90
C THR A 94 0.04 1.32 -10.43
N ILE A 95 -1.08 1.20 -9.74
CA ILE A 95 -1.12 0.88 -8.31
C ILE A 95 -2.01 -0.35 -8.14
N ASP A 96 -1.44 -1.40 -7.62
CA ASP A 96 -2.11 -2.66 -7.32
C ASP A 96 -1.93 -2.91 -5.81
N THR A 97 -3.02 -2.97 -5.09
CA THR A 97 -2.99 -3.16 -3.65
C THR A 97 -3.93 -4.24 -3.20
N THR A 98 -3.40 -5.19 -2.49
CA THR A 98 -4.17 -6.20 -1.77
C THR A 98 -4.00 -6.01 -0.27
N GLN A 99 -5.09 -5.67 0.42
CA GLN A 99 -5.11 -5.59 1.87
C GLN A 99 -6.02 -6.67 2.43
N THR A 100 -5.43 -7.62 3.13
CA THR A 100 -6.15 -8.71 3.80
C THR A 100 -5.91 -8.63 5.29
N GLY A 101 -6.96 -8.72 6.09
CA GLY A 101 -6.80 -8.67 7.54
C GLY A 101 -8.13 -8.54 8.26
N ASN A 102 -8.06 -8.53 9.57
CA ASN A 102 -9.23 -8.29 10.39
C ASN A 102 -9.51 -6.78 10.53
N ALA A 103 -10.72 -6.44 10.81
CA ALA A 103 -11.34 -5.14 11.02
C ALA A 103 -10.43 -3.90 11.26
N ASN A 104 -10.88 -2.74 10.80
CA ASN A 104 -10.30 -1.41 11.03
C ASN A 104 -9.07 -1.01 10.22
N SER A 105 -8.83 -1.64 9.10
CA SER A 105 -7.79 -1.18 8.17
C SER A 105 -8.35 -0.08 7.26
N SER A 106 -7.54 0.94 6.99
CA SER A 106 -7.93 2.05 6.11
C SER A 106 -6.86 2.32 5.04
N ILE A 107 -7.32 2.77 3.90
CA ILE A 107 -6.47 3.27 2.82
C ILE A 107 -6.94 4.69 2.51
N VAL A 108 -6.02 5.64 2.56
CA VAL A 108 -6.23 7.01 2.10
C VAL A 108 -5.26 7.26 0.96
N ALA A 109 -5.79 7.51 -0.23
CA ALA A 109 -4.99 7.74 -1.42
C ALA A 109 -5.28 9.13 -1.99
N ASP A 110 -4.27 9.98 -2.06
CA ASP A 110 -4.29 11.22 -2.82
C ASP A 110 -3.56 10.99 -4.15
N ILE A 111 -4.28 11.10 -5.25
CA ILE A 111 -3.75 10.74 -6.55
C ILE A 111 -4.00 11.87 -7.53
N THR A 112 -2.93 12.52 -7.93
CA THR A 112 -2.95 13.63 -8.88
C THR A 112 -2.31 13.22 -10.20
N GLY A 113 -2.97 13.48 -11.32
CA GLY A 113 -2.46 13.18 -12.66
C GLY A 113 -3.48 12.51 -13.55
N ASN A 114 -3.02 12.10 -14.72
CA ASN A 114 -3.88 11.53 -15.75
C ASN A 114 -3.53 10.06 -16.02
N THR A 115 -4.50 9.30 -16.49
CA THR A 115 -4.32 7.92 -16.95
C THR A 115 -3.75 6.96 -15.87
N ASN A 116 -3.91 7.29 -14.60
CA ASN A 116 -3.50 6.39 -13.53
C ASN A 116 -4.44 5.17 -13.47
N ASN A 117 -3.86 3.99 -13.27
CA ASN A 117 -4.61 2.75 -13.10
C ASN A 117 -4.47 2.29 -11.64
N ILE A 118 -5.59 2.21 -10.95
CA ILE A 118 -5.64 1.94 -9.52
C ILE A 118 -6.54 0.75 -9.29
N ASP A 119 -6.00 -0.28 -8.66
CA ASP A 119 -6.70 -1.49 -8.26
C ASP A 119 -6.48 -1.69 -6.75
N ILE A 120 -7.57 -1.71 -6.00
CA ILE A 120 -7.56 -1.82 -4.53
C ILE A 120 -8.48 -2.94 -4.09
N ASP A 121 -7.90 -4.05 -3.71
CA ASP A 121 -8.59 -5.17 -3.10
C ASP A 121 -8.48 -5.11 -1.58
N GLN A 122 -9.60 -4.93 -0.91
CA GLN A 122 -9.65 -4.95 0.55
C GLN A 122 -10.56 -6.04 1.06
N THR A 123 -9.99 -7.08 1.65
CA THR A 123 -10.72 -8.25 2.15
C THR A 123 -10.54 -8.44 3.64
N SER A 124 -11.63 -8.66 4.37
CA SER A 124 -11.58 -9.04 5.78
C SER A 124 -12.19 -10.40 6.03
N SER A 125 -11.52 -11.22 6.79
CA SER A 125 -11.94 -12.60 7.10
C SER A 125 -12.90 -12.72 8.28
N THR A 126 -13.10 -11.71 9.08
CA THR A 126 -13.95 -11.78 10.28
C THR A 126 -14.93 -10.61 10.36
N GLY A 127 -16.09 -10.81 9.80
CA GLY A 127 -17.41 -10.25 10.11
C GLY A 127 -17.62 -8.76 10.42
N SER A 128 -16.62 -7.95 10.56
CA SER A 128 -16.76 -6.52 10.87
C SER A 128 -15.63 -5.73 10.24
N THR A 129 -15.84 -5.29 9.02
CA THR A 129 -14.91 -4.39 8.36
C THR A 129 -15.41 -2.97 8.39
N SER A 130 -14.66 -2.11 8.99
CA SER A 130 -14.68 -0.70 8.68
C SER A 130 -13.43 -0.34 7.88
N GLY A 131 -13.26 -0.97 6.73
CA GLY A 131 -12.27 -0.49 5.77
C GLY A 131 -12.77 0.81 5.15
N ILE A 132 -12.01 1.86 5.25
CA ILE A 132 -12.29 3.13 4.57
C ILE A 132 -11.27 3.24 3.44
N VAL A 133 -11.76 3.26 2.21
CA VAL A 133 -10.97 3.70 1.05
C VAL A 133 -11.42 5.10 0.70
N ASN A 134 -10.51 6.04 0.78
CA ASN A 134 -10.76 7.43 0.42
C ASN A 134 -9.77 7.83 -0.67
N ILE A 135 -10.28 8.12 -1.87
CA ILE A 135 -9.48 8.61 -2.98
C ILE A 135 -9.77 10.08 -3.16
N ILE A 136 -8.74 10.88 -3.02
CA ILE A 136 -8.81 12.33 -3.17
C ILE A 136 -7.91 12.70 -4.34
N GLY A 137 -8.45 13.33 -5.38
CA GLY A 137 -7.64 13.79 -6.49
C GLY A 137 -8.35 13.75 -7.84
N ILE A 138 -7.65 14.13 -8.88
CA ILE A 138 -8.18 14.21 -10.25
C ILE A 138 -7.46 13.17 -11.11
N THR A 139 -8.20 12.16 -11.53
CA THR A 139 -7.75 11.21 -12.53
C THR A 139 -8.61 11.33 -13.78
N THR A 140 -8.01 11.73 -14.91
CA THR A 140 -8.69 11.75 -16.20
C THR A 140 -8.17 10.64 -17.09
N GLY A 141 -9.06 9.79 -17.62
CA GLY A 141 -8.73 8.71 -18.54
C GLY A 141 -8.05 7.49 -17.90
N GLY A 142 -7.96 7.42 -16.59
CA GLY A 142 -7.50 6.25 -15.86
C GLY A 142 -8.65 5.32 -15.45
N THR A 143 -8.30 4.20 -14.84
CA THR A 143 -9.25 3.27 -14.21
C THR A 143 -9.04 3.27 -12.70
N ILE A 144 -10.15 3.21 -11.98
CA ILE A 144 -10.15 2.98 -10.54
C ILE A 144 -11.08 1.79 -10.29
N ASP A 145 -10.52 0.70 -9.81
CA ASP A 145 -11.25 -0.47 -9.37
C ASP A 145 -11.06 -0.64 -7.86
N ILE A 146 -12.15 -0.79 -7.14
CA ILE A 146 -12.11 -0.91 -5.67
C ILE A 146 -13.04 -2.02 -5.26
N ASP A 147 -12.47 -3.14 -4.88
CA ASP A 147 -13.18 -4.28 -4.35
C ASP A 147 -13.06 -4.35 -2.83
N GLN A 148 -14.17 -4.10 -2.14
CA GLN A 148 -14.24 -4.23 -0.69
C GLN A 148 -15.13 -5.39 -0.29
N CYS A 149 -14.57 -6.35 0.38
CA CYS A 149 -15.28 -7.53 0.85
C CYS A 149 -15.18 -7.75 2.35
N SER A 150 -16.35 -7.86 3.01
CA SER A 150 -16.46 -8.25 4.40
C SER A 150 -17.14 -9.60 4.53
N SER A 151 -16.44 -10.63 4.95
CA SER A 151 -16.90 -11.99 5.28
C SER A 151 -17.87 -12.62 4.27
N GLY A 152 -17.33 -13.43 3.38
CA GLY A 152 -18.14 -14.36 2.55
C GLY A 152 -18.15 -14.05 1.06
N CYS A 153 -17.13 -13.35 0.55
CA CYS A 153 -16.94 -13.28 -0.89
C CYS A 153 -16.26 -14.53 -1.41
#